data_3b7f72cad6c37502d2f4309d5cf4b75e
#
_entry.id   3b7f72cad6c37502d2f4309d5cf4b75e
#
_cell.length_a   1.000
_cell.length_b   1.000
_cell.length_c   1.000
_cell.angle_alpha   90.00
_cell.angle_beta   90.00
_cell.angle_gamma   90.00
#
_symmetry.space_group_name_H-M   'P 1'
#
loop_
_entity.id
_entity.type
_entity.pdbx_description
1 polymer ?
#
loop_
_entity_poly.entity_id
_entity_poly.type
_entity_poly.pdbx_seq_one_letter_code
_entity_poly.pdbx_strand_id
1 'polypeptide(L)'
;MFLHSLSYGLTQTGLPTIPVEVNNKKLCFILDTGSTCSLIDSTVVEYFKDIVEPLGDYCISGIEGTKHKVDIITLPFNFEGQAYKPKFCVRPLLDAFKSIEEENGIQVHGLLGTDFLLENQWIVDFRTLTLIH
;
A
#
# COMPACT_ATOMS: atom_id res chain seq x y z
N MET A 1 -11.52 -7.75 16.45
CA MET A 1 -10.57 -6.59 16.48
C MET A 1 -9.18 -7.09 16.71
N PHE A 2 -8.26 -6.68 15.87
CA PHE A 2 -6.86 -7.10 15.93
C PHE A 2 -5.99 -5.87 16.13
N LEU A 3 -4.89 -6.03 16.87
CA LEU A 3 -3.92 -4.97 17.12
C LEU A 3 -2.59 -5.33 16.47
N HIS A 4 -2.01 -4.39 15.72
CA HIS A 4 -0.71 -4.54 15.10
C HIS A 4 0.18 -3.38 15.52
N SER A 5 1.38 -3.67 16.02
CA SER A 5 2.33 -2.62 16.40
C SER A 5 2.94 -1.97 15.15
N LEU A 6 2.91 -0.64 15.09
CA LEU A 6 3.55 0.14 14.04
C LEU A 6 4.97 0.57 14.39
N SER A 7 5.46 0.18 15.57
CA SER A 7 6.75 0.66 16.09
C SER A 7 7.93 0.32 15.17
N TYR A 8 7.96 -0.89 14.63
CA TYR A 8 9.09 -1.31 13.78
C TYR A 8 9.19 -0.45 12.52
N GLY A 9 8.10 -0.32 11.77
CA GLY A 9 8.08 0.48 10.54
C GLY A 9 8.43 1.95 10.80
N LEU A 10 7.83 2.53 11.84
CA LEU A 10 8.09 3.92 12.22
C LEU A 10 9.54 4.14 12.65
N THR A 11 10.12 3.21 13.41
CA THR A 11 11.52 3.31 13.83
C THR A 11 12.46 3.18 12.64
N GLN A 12 12.20 2.27 11.73
CA GLN A 12 13.08 1.99 10.59
C GLN A 12 12.94 3.00 9.46
N THR A 13 11.72 3.43 9.14
CA THR A 13 11.48 4.26 7.96
C THR A 13 10.94 5.65 8.26
N GLY A 14 10.47 5.88 9.48
CA GLY A 14 9.73 7.10 9.82
C GLY A 14 8.29 7.11 9.31
N LEU A 15 7.83 6.01 8.71
CA LEU A 15 6.51 5.90 8.12
C LEU A 15 5.74 4.71 8.71
N PRO A 16 4.40 4.80 8.81
CA PRO A 16 3.60 3.68 9.29
C PRO A 16 3.47 2.62 8.18
N THR A 17 4.37 1.64 8.20
CA THR A 17 4.39 0.55 7.23
C THR A 17 3.87 -0.74 7.84
N ILE A 18 3.28 -1.59 7.00
CA ILE A 18 2.84 -2.92 7.40
C ILE A 18 3.33 -3.97 6.41
N PRO A 19 3.69 -5.17 6.89
CA PRO A 19 3.95 -6.30 6.02
C PRO A 19 2.62 -6.98 5.66
N VAL A 20 2.43 -7.31 4.40
CA VAL A 20 1.28 -8.10 3.94
C VAL A 20 1.81 -9.28 3.13
N GLU A 21 0.96 -10.27 2.90
CA GLU A 21 1.33 -11.46 2.14
C GLU A 21 0.46 -11.61 0.90
N VAL A 22 1.12 -11.84 -0.23
CA VAL A 22 0.48 -12.17 -1.51
C VAL A 22 1.14 -13.46 -2.00
N ASN A 23 0.36 -14.55 -2.10
CA ASN A 23 0.89 -15.86 -2.51
C ASN A 23 2.18 -16.25 -1.77
N ASN A 24 2.18 -16.12 -0.45
CA ASN A 24 3.31 -16.45 0.42
C ASN A 24 4.55 -15.56 0.22
N LYS A 25 4.42 -14.46 -0.52
CA LYS A 25 5.45 -13.44 -0.66
C LYS A 25 5.09 -12.24 0.21
N LYS A 26 6.09 -11.65 0.85
CA LYS A 26 5.88 -10.46 1.68
C LYS A 26 6.02 -9.20 0.85
N LEU A 27 5.05 -8.31 1.01
CA LEU A 27 5.11 -6.96 0.50
C LEU A 27 5.05 -5.99 1.67
N CYS A 28 5.57 -4.80 1.48
CA CYS A 28 5.50 -3.71 2.47
C CYS A 28 4.64 -2.59 1.91
N PHE A 29 3.60 -2.21 2.65
CA PHE A 29 2.73 -1.09 2.30
C PHE A 29 2.83 0.02 3.33
N ILE A 30 2.77 1.26 2.85
CA ILE A 30 2.64 2.44 3.72
C ILE A 30 1.15 2.71 3.93
N LEU A 31 0.76 3.02 5.17
CA LEU A 31 -0.58 3.54 5.47
C LEU A 31 -0.53 5.05 5.23
N ASP A 32 -1.21 5.53 4.20
CA ASP A 32 -1.09 6.93 3.75
C ASP A 32 -2.44 7.63 3.73
N THR A 33 -2.74 8.37 4.81
CA THR A 33 -3.96 9.16 4.91
C THR A 33 -3.94 10.39 4.00
N GLY A 34 -2.81 10.72 3.41
CA GLY A 34 -2.68 11.80 2.44
C GLY A 34 -3.04 11.40 1.02
N SER A 35 -3.32 10.13 0.78
CA SER A 35 -3.70 9.63 -0.55
C SER A 35 -5.16 9.20 -0.56
N THR A 36 -5.93 9.68 -1.55
CA THR A 36 -7.34 9.30 -1.72
C THR A 36 -7.52 7.95 -2.40
N CYS A 37 -6.48 7.44 -3.05
CA CYS A 37 -6.50 6.12 -3.66
C CYS A 37 -5.27 5.31 -3.24
N SER A 38 -5.45 4.00 -3.11
CA SER A 38 -4.36 3.09 -2.85
C SER A 38 -3.55 2.89 -4.12
N LEU A 39 -2.23 2.77 -3.98
CA LEU A 39 -1.31 2.62 -5.11
C LEU A 39 -0.50 1.35 -4.97
N ILE A 40 -0.19 0.72 -6.10
CA ILE A 40 0.66 -0.47 -6.16
C ILE A 40 1.72 -0.27 -7.23
N ASP A 41 2.93 -0.73 -6.96
CA ASP A 41 4.01 -0.62 -7.92
C ASP A 41 3.76 -1.48 -9.15
N SER A 42 4.09 -0.94 -10.32
CA SER A 42 3.87 -1.62 -11.60
C SER A 42 4.64 -2.93 -11.74
N THR A 43 5.82 -3.04 -11.15
CA THR A 43 6.60 -4.30 -11.20
C THR A 43 5.97 -5.39 -10.33
N VAL A 44 5.29 -5.01 -9.24
CA VAL A 44 4.54 -5.95 -8.41
C VAL A 44 3.35 -6.51 -9.18
N VAL A 45 2.64 -5.67 -9.93
CA VAL A 45 1.51 -6.09 -10.75
C VAL A 45 1.98 -7.09 -11.81
N GLU A 46 3.10 -6.83 -12.47
CA GLU A 46 3.67 -7.75 -13.46
C GLU A 46 4.06 -9.10 -12.82
N TYR A 47 4.66 -9.05 -11.63
CA TYR A 47 5.04 -10.27 -10.92
C TYR A 47 3.84 -11.15 -10.57
N PHE A 48 2.71 -10.53 -10.17
CA PHE A 48 1.50 -11.23 -9.78
C PHE A 48 0.40 -11.22 -10.85
N LYS A 49 0.77 -11.09 -12.11
CA LYS A 49 -0.18 -10.94 -13.22
C LYS A 49 -1.24 -12.04 -13.30
N ASP A 50 -0.94 -13.24 -12.79
CA ASP A 50 -1.88 -14.37 -12.85
C ASP A 50 -3.04 -14.23 -11.87
N ILE A 51 -2.90 -13.39 -10.83
CA ILE A 51 -3.94 -13.18 -9.82
C ILE A 51 -4.47 -11.75 -9.79
N VAL A 52 -3.87 -10.85 -10.54
CA VAL A 52 -4.32 -9.47 -10.68
C VAL A 52 -5.54 -9.44 -11.60
N GLU A 53 -6.60 -8.74 -11.19
CA GLU A 53 -7.78 -8.53 -12.02
C GLU A 53 -7.85 -7.07 -12.47
N PRO A 54 -7.79 -6.79 -13.78
CA PRO A 54 -7.93 -5.42 -14.26
C PRO A 54 -9.39 -4.95 -14.14
N LEU A 55 -9.57 -3.69 -13.74
CA LEU A 55 -10.88 -3.06 -13.60
C LEU A 55 -11.09 -1.91 -14.58
N GLY A 56 -10.09 -1.60 -15.42
CA GLY A 56 -10.16 -0.53 -16.36
C GLY A 56 -9.08 0.51 -16.10
N ASP A 57 -9.30 1.72 -16.64
CA ASP A 57 -8.38 2.83 -16.44
C ASP A 57 -9.11 4.04 -15.87
N TYR A 58 -8.34 5.01 -15.43
CA TYR A 58 -8.86 6.15 -14.72
C TYR A 58 -7.82 7.27 -14.75
N CYS A 59 -8.26 8.51 -14.74
CA CYS A 59 -7.36 9.66 -14.72
C CYS A 59 -7.24 10.20 -13.31
N ILE A 60 -6.00 10.34 -12.83
CA ILE A 60 -5.70 10.99 -11.55
C ILE A 60 -4.93 12.27 -11.80
N SER A 61 -5.11 13.25 -10.90
CA SER A 61 -4.37 14.52 -10.95
C SER A 61 -3.25 14.50 -9.92
N GLY A 62 -2.05 14.88 -10.34
CA GLY A 62 -0.94 15.11 -9.42
C GLY A 62 -1.03 16.49 -8.77
N ILE A 63 -0.10 16.76 -7.85
CA ILE A 63 -0.02 18.04 -7.14
C ILE A 63 0.18 19.20 -8.12
N GLU A 64 0.94 18.98 -9.19
CA GLU A 64 1.21 19.97 -10.23
C GLU A 64 0.03 20.17 -11.21
N GLY A 65 -1.10 19.52 -10.96
CA GLY A 65 -2.30 19.62 -11.81
C GLY A 65 -2.23 18.80 -13.09
N THR A 66 -1.15 18.07 -13.31
CA THR A 66 -1.01 17.16 -14.47
C THR A 66 -1.90 15.94 -14.27
N LYS A 67 -2.69 15.59 -15.30
CA LYS A 67 -3.52 14.39 -15.29
C LYS A 67 -2.75 13.21 -15.87
N HIS A 68 -2.83 12.09 -15.16
CA HIS A 68 -2.22 10.83 -15.60
C HIS A 68 -3.28 9.76 -15.74
N LYS A 69 -3.21 9.01 -16.83
CA LYS A 69 -4.04 7.83 -17.02
C LYS A 69 -3.35 6.66 -16.32
N VAL A 70 -4.07 6.00 -15.44
CA VAL A 70 -3.54 4.86 -14.68
C VAL A 70 -4.48 3.67 -14.80
N ASP A 71 -3.92 2.48 -14.79
CA ASP A 71 -4.72 1.26 -14.71
C ASP A 71 -5.18 1.05 -13.28
N ILE A 72 -6.41 0.55 -13.14
CA ILE A 72 -6.96 0.13 -11.87
C ILE A 72 -7.06 -1.38 -11.88
N ILE A 73 -6.56 -2.01 -10.82
CA ILE A 73 -6.59 -3.46 -10.67
C ILE A 73 -7.07 -3.81 -9.25
N THR A 74 -7.43 -5.07 -9.04
CA THR A 74 -7.51 -5.63 -7.71
C THR A 74 -6.36 -6.60 -7.50
N LEU A 75 -5.83 -6.62 -6.29
CA LEU A 75 -4.82 -7.60 -5.88
C LEU A 75 -5.18 -8.08 -4.48
N PRO A 76 -5.49 -9.37 -4.29
CA PRO A 76 -5.78 -9.89 -2.97
C PRO A 76 -4.52 -9.99 -2.13
N PHE A 77 -4.64 -9.68 -0.84
CA PHE A 77 -3.55 -9.89 0.11
C PHE A 77 -4.10 -10.38 1.44
N ASN A 78 -3.23 -10.97 2.23
CA ASN A 78 -3.51 -11.36 3.61
C ASN A 78 -2.71 -10.49 4.56
N PHE A 79 -3.35 -10.07 5.63
CA PHE A 79 -2.72 -9.34 6.71
C PHE A 79 -3.20 -9.92 8.03
N GLU A 80 -2.27 -10.49 8.79
CA GLU A 80 -2.56 -11.10 10.09
C GLU A 80 -3.75 -12.06 10.07
N GLY A 81 -3.78 -12.93 9.05
CA GLY A 81 -4.83 -13.94 8.91
C GLY A 81 -6.13 -13.44 8.30
N GLN A 82 -6.25 -12.15 7.99
CA GLN A 82 -7.42 -11.57 7.35
C GLN A 82 -7.16 -11.36 5.86
N ALA A 83 -8.13 -11.72 5.02
CA ALA A 83 -8.04 -11.56 3.58
C ALA A 83 -8.69 -10.25 3.14
N TYR A 84 -7.98 -9.52 2.27
CA TYR A 84 -8.45 -8.27 1.67
C TYR A 84 -8.29 -8.34 0.17
N LYS A 85 -9.13 -7.62 -0.57
CA LYS A 85 -9.03 -7.53 -2.03
C LYS A 85 -9.29 -6.09 -2.47
N PRO A 86 -8.37 -5.16 -2.16
CA PRO A 86 -8.58 -3.76 -2.51
C PRO A 86 -8.33 -3.47 -3.97
N LYS A 87 -8.84 -2.31 -4.39
CA LYS A 87 -8.50 -1.69 -5.66
C LYS A 87 -7.22 -0.89 -5.51
N PHE A 88 -6.38 -0.96 -6.51
CA PHE A 88 -5.15 -0.15 -6.57
C PHE A 88 -5.06 0.56 -7.90
N CYS A 89 -4.56 1.79 -7.87
CA CYS A 89 -4.05 2.44 -9.06
C CYS A 89 -2.60 2.00 -9.27
N VAL A 90 -2.24 1.62 -10.48
CA VAL A 90 -0.91 1.10 -10.80
C VAL A 90 0.02 2.25 -11.17
N ARG A 91 1.13 2.38 -10.47
CA ARG A 91 2.14 3.41 -10.71
C ARG A 91 3.55 2.86 -10.51
N PRO A 92 4.56 3.41 -11.19
CA PRO A 92 5.95 3.07 -10.86
C PRO A 92 6.35 3.75 -9.55
N LEU A 93 6.49 2.98 -8.47
CA LEU A 93 6.75 3.50 -7.13
C LEU A 93 8.15 3.20 -6.60
N LEU A 94 8.86 2.20 -7.14
CA LEU A 94 10.13 1.77 -6.57
C LEU A 94 11.16 2.90 -6.54
N ASP A 95 11.22 3.73 -7.59
CA ASP A 95 12.14 4.85 -7.63
C ASP A 95 11.78 5.93 -6.59
N ALA A 96 10.47 6.15 -6.38
CA ALA A 96 10.00 7.13 -5.40
C ALA A 96 10.38 6.75 -3.97
N PHE A 97 10.49 5.46 -3.68
CA PHE A 97 10.82 4.94 -2.35
C PHE A 97 12.24 4.37 -2.25
N LYS A 98 13.07 4.66 -3.25
CA LYS A 98 14.43 4.12 -3.32
C LYS A 98 15.30 4.55 -2.13
N SER A 99 15.13 5.77 -1.63
CA SER A 99 15.90 6.24 -0.48
C SER A 99 15.61 5.42 0.78
N ILE A 100 14.38 4.99 0.97
CA ILE A 100 14.00 4.13 2.10
C ILE A 100 14.72 2.79 1.98
N GLU A 101 14.74 2.20 0.80
CA GLU A 101 15.41 0.93 0.56
C GLU A 101 16.92 1.05 0.78
N GLU A 102 17.54 2.12 0.27
CA GLU A 102 18.99 2.35 0.42
C GLU A 102 19.40 2.58 1.87
N GLU A 103 18.59 3.33 2.63
CA GLU A 103 18.91 3.67 4.01
C GLU A 103 18.57 2.54 4.99
N ASN A 104 17.51 1.80 4.76
CA ASN A 104 16.93 0.88 5.74
C ASN A 104 16.82 -0.58 5.24
N GLY A 105 17.08 -0.83 3.96
CA GLY A 105 16.91 -2.16 3.38
C GLY A 105 15.45 -2.59 3.19
N ILE A 106 14.51 -1.68 3.38
CA ILE A 106 13.07 -1.96 3.27
C ILE A 106 12.56 -1.46 1.93
N GLN A 107 12.09 -2.38 1.09
CA GLN A 107 11.47 -2.04 -0.17
C GLN A 107 9.97 -1.83 0.02
N VAL A 108 9.47 -0.66 -0.35
CA VAL A 108 8.05 -0.32 -0.28
C VAL A 108 7.41 -0.61 -1.63
N HIS A 109 6.33 -1.39 -1.62
CA HIS A 109 5.69 -1.90 -2.83
C HIS A 109 4.39 -1.18 -3.17
N GLY A 110 3.83 -0.44 -2.22
CA GLY A 110 2.58 0.27 -2.43
C GLY A 110 2.16 1.04 -1.21
N LEU A 111 1.00 1.66 -1.32
CA LEU A 111 0.39 2.35 -0.19
C LEU A 111 -1.10 2.09 -0.13
N LEU A 112 -1.63 2.07 1.08
CA LEU A 112 -3.05 1.98 1.35
C LEU A 112 -3.54 3.38 1.70
N GLY A 113 -4.40 3.93 0.86
CA GLY A 113 -4.94 5.27 1.04
C GLY A 113 -6.23 5.29 1.85
N THR A 114 -6.85 6.45 1.90
CA THR A 114 -8.09 6.64 2.66
C THR A 114 -9.24 5.81 2.10
N ASP A 115 -9.23 5.49 0.82
CA ASP A 115 -10.21 4.59 0.22
C ASP A 115 -10.26 3.24 0.93
N PHE A 116 -9.09 2.62 1.13
CA PHE A 116 -8.98 1.34 1.83
C PHE A 116 -9.24 1.48 3.33
N LEU A 117 -8.62 2.47 3.95
CA LEU A 117 -8.72 2.67 5.40
C LEU A 117 -10.16 2.92 5.84
N LEU A 118 -10.91 3.71 5.06
CA LEU A 118 -12.30 4.01 5.34
C LEU A 118 -13.20 2.78 5.12
N GLU A 119 -13.02 2.09 3.99
CA GLU A 119 -13.84 0.90 3.66
C GLU A 119 -13.71 -0.18 4.73
N ASN A 120 -12.49 -0.37 5.24
CA ASN A 120 -12.21 -1.41 6.22
C ASN A 120 -12.23 -0.91 7.67
N GLN A 121 -12.51 0.37 7.86
CA GLN A 121 -12.61 1.00 9.20
C GLN A 121 -11.37 0.76 10.05
N TRP A 122 -10.20 0.85 9.44
CA TRP A 122 -8.94 0.73 10.14
C TRP A 122 -8.64 1.99 10.94
N ILE A 123 -8.08 1.83 12.12
CA ILE A 123 -7.68 2.93 12.99
C ILE A 123 -6.16 2.93 13.10
N VAL A 124 -5.55 4.04 12.68
CA VAL A 124 -4.11 4.25 12.86
C VAL A 124 -3.95 5.16 14.06
N ASP A 125 -3.43 4.62 15.15
CA ASP A 125 -3.28 5.33 16.42
C ASP A 125 -1.81 5.65 16.66
N PHE A 126 -1.43 6.91 16.42
CA PHE A 126 -0.06 7.37 16.65
C PHE A 126 0.28 7.58 18.11
N ARG A 127 -0.72 7.61 19.00
CA ARG A 127 -0.46 7.72 20.43
C ARG A 127 0.09 6.43 21.00
N THR A 128 -0.50 5.30 20.59
CA THR A 128 -0.07 3.97 21.04
C THR A 128 0.82 3.26 20.02
N LEU A 129 1.05 3.87 18.85
CA LEU A 129 1.79 3.29 17.73
C LEU A 129 1.19 1.95 17.30
N THR A 130 -0.15 1.94 17.17
CA THR A 130 -0.91 0.72 16.92
C THR A 130 -1.86 0.92 15.75
N LEU A 131 -1.96 -0.10 14.92
CA LEU A 131 -3.01 -0.24 13.93
C LEU A 131 -4.08 -1.16 14.49
N ILE A 132 -5.32 -0.71 14.46
CA ILE A 132 -6.48 -1.49 14.89
C ILE A 132 -7.27 -1.88 13.65
N HIS A 133 -7.47 -3.17 13.48
CA HIS A 133 -8.13 -3.69 12.28
C HIS A 133 -9.01 -4.90 12.52
#